data_834a1be3d01c565f470190e3785720bd
#
_entry.id   834a1be3d01c565f470190e3785720bd
#
_cell.length_a   1.000
_cell.length_b   1.000
_cell.length_c   1.000
_cell.angle_alpha   90.00
_cell.angle_beta   90.00
_cell.angle_gamma   90.00
#
_symmetry.space_group_name_H-M   'P 1'
#
loop_
_entity.id
_entity.type
_entity.pdbx_description
1 polymer ?
#
loop_
_entity_poly.entity_id
_entity_poly.type
_entity_poly.pdbx_seq_one_letter_code
_entity_poly.pdbx_strand_id
1 'polypeptide(L)'
;MTLSTRIAPFLPYLRRYSRALTGSQTSGDAYVAAVLEALIADTSIFPEASSDRVALFRLFTSMFGSSSVLVPEPVSPFAWDQRASVNLAAVSPLARQAFLLVSVEAFTPQEAAEVLDVDAAKLAALLDRASQEISRQVATEIMIIEDEPLIAIDIEQMVESLGHSVTGIARTKDEAIALYETTKPNMVLADIQLADGSSGIDAVNEILKTAAVPVIFITAFPERLLTGERPEPTFLVTKPFNPEMVKALISQALFFNETTKAAA
;
A
#
# COMPACT_ATOMS: atom_id res chain seq x y z
N MET A 1 5.20 -0.46 39.40
CA MET A 1 4.88 0.52 38.35
C MET A 1 3.37 0.67 38.26
N THR A 2 2.85 1.90 38.17
CA THR A 2 1.41 2.13 37.97
C THR A 2 0.98 1.78 36.57
N LEU A 3 -0.30 1.49 36.33
CA LEU A 3 -0.82 1.24 34.99
C LEU A 3 -0.51 2.40 34.03
N SER A 4 -0.69 3.64 34.48
CA SER A 4 -0.40 4.83 33.69
C SER A 4 1.06 4.90 33.22
N THR A 5 2.04 4.53 34.07
CA THR A 5 3.45 4.49 33.68
C THR A 5 3.75 3.40 32.64
N ARG A 6 3.02 2.29 32.69
CA ARG A 6 3.19 1.15 31.77
C ARG A 6 2.66 1.45 30.38
N ILE A 7 1.51 2.14 30.26
CA ILE A 7 0.85 2.42 28.99
C ILE A 7 1.31 3.72 28.31
N ALA A 8 1.83 4.69 29.08
CA ALA A 8 2.23 6.00 28.56
C ALA A 8 3.12 5.95 27.29
N PRO A 9 4.13 5.05 27.18
CA PRO A 9 4.98 4.97 25.99
C PRO A 9 4.22 4.60 24.71
N PHE A 10 3.05 3.95 24.83
CA PHE A 10 2.27 3.45 23.69
C PHE A 10 1.17 4.42 23.24
N LEU A 11 0.88 5.47 24.00
CA LEU A 11 -0.18 6.43 23.68
C LEU A 11 0.04 7.20 22.35
N PRO A 12 1.25 7.62 21.96
CA PRO A 12 1.47 8.23 20.66
C PRO A 12 1.10 7.30 19.50
N TYR A 13 1.42 6.02 19.61
CA TYR A 13 1.11 5.00 18.62
C TYR A 13 -0.40 4.70 18.57
N LEU A 14 -1.06 4.61 19.73
CA LEU A 14 -2.50 4.42 19.78
C LEU A 14 -3.25 5.61 19.15
N ARG A 15 -2.80 6.85 19.38
CA ARG A 15 -3.35 8.04 18.72
C ARG A 15 -3.19 7.97 17.21
N ARG A 16 -2.01 7.60 16.71
CA ARG A 16 -1.76 7.42 15.27
C ARG A 16 -2.71 6.38 14.69
N TYR A 17 -2.81 5.20 15.31
CA TYR A 17 -3.71 4.13 14.92
C TYR A 17 -5.17 4.58 14.89
N SER A 18 -5.64 5.21 15.95
CA SER A 18 -7.01 5.72 16.07
C SER A 18 -7.35 6.75 14.99
N ARG A 19 -6.42 7.68 14.70
CA ARG A 19 -6.57 8.67 13.63
C ARG A 19 -6.63 8.02 12.25
N ALA A 20 -5.79 7.01 11.99
CA ALA A 20 -5.82 6.24 10.74
C ALA A 20 -7.14 5.44 10.58
N LEU A 21 -7.70 4.92 11.67
CA LEU A 21 -8.98 4.22 11.64
C LEU A 21 -10.17 5.14 11.35
N THR A 22 -10.17 6.33 11.96
CA THR A 22 -11.28 7.27 11.85
C THR A 22 -11.16 8.20 10.64
N GLY A 23 -9.95 8.31 10.06
CA GLY A 23 -9.64 9.32 9.03
C GLY A 23 -9.57 10.73 9.58
N SER A 24 -9.49 10.93 10.89
CA SER A 24 -9.74 12.18 11.57
C SER A 24 -8.93 12.31 12.85
N GLN A 25 -8.25 13.46 13.01
CA GLN A 25 -7.51 13.73 14.23
C GLN A 25 -8.45 13.89 15.43
N THR A 26 -9.52 14.66 15.28
CA THR A 26 -10.45 14.97 16.39
C THR A 26 -11.17 13.72 16.84
N SER A 27 -11.73 12.95 15.92
CA SER A 27 -12.41 11.68 16.23
C SER A 27 -11.44 10.65 16.79
N GLY A 28 -10.25 10.51 16.21
CA GLY A 28 -9.24 9.59 16.70
C GLY A 28 -8.78 9.90 18.12
N ASP A 29 -8.49 11.17 18.39
CA ASP A 29 -8.09 11.60 19.73
C ASP A 29 -9.23 11.46 20.76
N ALA A 30 -10.50 11.67 20.35
CA ALA A 30 -11.66 11.48 21.22
C ALA A 30 -11.83 10.00 21.64
N TYR A 31 -11.63 9.05 20.71
CA TYR A 31 -11.65 7.61 21.07
C TYR A 31 -10.55 7.24 22.07
N VAL A 32 -9.33 7.77 21.88
CA VAL A 32 -8.22 7.53 22.82
C VAL A 32 -8.54 8.13 24.19
N ALA A 33 -9.10 9.35 24.22
CA ALA A 33 -9.52 9.98 25.48
C ALA A 33 -10.57 9.13 26.20
N ALA A 34 -11.58 8.62 25.49
CA ALA A 34 -12.61 7.75 26.07
C ALA A 34 -12.02 6.46 26.68
N VAL A 35 -11.03 5.84 26.03
CA VAL A 35 -10.31 4.67 26.57
C VAL A 35 -9.57 5.03 27.86
N LEU A 36 -8.91 6.19 27.91
CA LEU A 36 -8.17 6.64 29.09
C LEU A 36 -9.13 7.01 30.24
N GLU A 37 -10.25 7.67 29.95
CA GLU A 37 -11.28 7.99 30.95
C GLU A 37 -11.87 6.71 31.54
N ALA A 38 -12.16 5.69 30.72
CA ALA A 38 -12.64 4.41 31.19
C ALA A 38 -11.61 3.71 32.11
N LEU A 39 -10.32 3.75 31.75
CA LEU A 39 -9.24 3.20 32.58
C LEU A 39 -9.02 3.96 33.90
N ILE A 40 -9.27 5.28 33.90
CA ILE A 40 -9.23 6.08 35.14
C ILE A 40 -10.39 5.72 36.05
N ALA A 41 -11.57 5.50 35.48
CA ALA A 41 -12.77 5.11 36.24
C ALA A 41 -12.66 3.70 36.81
N ASP A 42 -12.13 2.75 36.04
CA ASP A 42 -11.97 1.36 36.44
C ASP A 42 -10.75 0.72 35.76
N THR A 43 -9.67 0.54 36.51
CA THR A 43 -8.46 -0.13 36.00
C THR A 43 -8.63 -1.63 35.78
N SER A 44 -9.68 -2.25 36.28
CA SER A 44 -9.93 -3.70 36.11
C SER A 44 -10.35 -4.07 34.71
N ILE A 45 -10.78 -3.11 33.89
CA ILE A 45 -11.10 -3.33 32.45
C ILE A 45 -9.87 -3.52 31.58
N PHE A 46 -8.65 -3.25 32.10
CA PHE A 46 -7.43 -3.45 31.35
C PHE A 46 -7.19 -4.95 31.16
N PRO A 47 -7.22 -5.47 29.93
CA PRO A 47 -7.21 -6.92 29.72
C PRO A 47 -5.82 -7.51 29.96
N GLU A 48 -5.79 -8.79 30.34
CA GLU A 48 -4.56 -9.57 30.25
C GLU A 48 -4.21 -9.87 28.80
N ALA A 49 -2.94 -9.68 28.43
CA ALA A 49 -2.44 -9.90 27.08
C ALA A 49 -0.92 -10.18 27.11
N SER A 50 -0.37 -10.58 25.96
CA SER A 50 1.05 -10.89 25.80
C SER A 50 1.99 -9.72 26.14
N SER A 51 1.50 -8.48 26.04
CA SER A 51 2.20 -7.26 26.46
C SER A 51 1.22 -6.13 26.80
N ASP A 52 1.71 -5.10 27.52
CA ASP A 52 0.92 -3.89 27.82
C ASP A 52 0.48 -3.14 26.55
N ARG A 53 1.29 -3.20 25.51
CA ARG A 53 0.96 -2.64 24.19
C ARG A 53 -0.22 -3.38 23.57
N VAL A 54 -0.18 -4.70 23.53
CA VAL A 54 -1.26 -5.55 23.02
C VAL A 54 -2.53 -5.33 23.84
N ALA A 55 -2.43 -5.33 25.17
CA ALA A 55 -3.56 -5.09 26.07
C ALA A 55 -4.24 -3.74 25.80
N LEU A 56 -3.46 -2.67 25.64
CA LEU A 56 -3.98 -1.33 25.38
C LEU A 56 -4.71 -1.25 24.03
N PHE A 57 -4.13 -1.82 22.96
CA PHE A 57 -4.76 -1.84 21.64
C PHE A 57 -5.99 -2.76 21.59
N ARG A 58 -5.98 -3.87 22.31
CA ARG A 58 -7.14 -4.77 22.47
C ARG A 58 -8.31 -4.06 23.17
N LEU A 59 -8.03 -3.34 24.24
CA LEU A 59 -9.05 -2.53 24.92
C LEU A 59 -9.63 -1.47 24.00
N PHE A 60 -8.77 -0.74 23.29
CA PHE A 60 -9.21 0.25 22.30
C PHE A 60 -10.12 -0.37 21.24
N THR A 61 -9.72 -1.50 20.66
CA THR A 61 -10.48 -2.19 19.62
C THR A 61 -11.85 -2.65 20.10
N SER A 62 -11.95 -3.15 21.32
CA SER A 62 -13.23 -3.58 21.92
C SER A 62 -14.19 -2.40 22.11
N MET A 63 -13.67 -1.25 22.55
CA MET A 63 -14.47 -0.03 22.73
C MET A 63 -14.83 0.62 21.37
N PHE A 64 -13.91 0.61 20.42
CA PHE A 64 -14.13 1.16 19.06
C PHE A 64 -15.27 0.42 18.33
N GLY A 65 -15.34 -0.91 18.47
CA GLY A 65 -16.42 -1.72 17.88
C GLY A 65 -17.80 -1.51 18.50
N SER A 66 -17.86 -1.03 19.75
CA SER A 66 -19.11 -0.86 20.51
C SER A 66 -19.68 0.56 20.52
N SER A 67 -18.92 1.56 20.04
CA SER A 67 -19.30 2.98 20.14
C SER A 67 -19.15 3.69 18.79
N SER A 68 -20.21 4.39 18.34
CA SER A 68 -20.12 5.32 17.23
C SER A 68 -19.93 6.75 17.77
N VAL A 69 -18.69 7.20 17.87
CA VAL A 69 -18.39 8.61 18.16
C VAL A 69 -18.40 9.37 16.81
N LEU A 70 -19.52 9.96 16.47
CA LEU A 70 -19.64 10.84 15.30
C LEU A 70 -19.29 12.26 15.74
N VAL A 71 -18.07 12.70 15.43
CA VAL A 71 -17.66 14.10 15.57
C VAL A 71 -17.63 14.71 14.15
N PRO A 72 -18.38 15.79 13.83
CA PRO A 72 -18.25 16.48 12.55
C PRO A 72 -16.85 17.07 12.42
N GLU A 73 -16.19 16.85 11.27
CA GLU A 73 -14.80 17.27 11.11
C GLU A 73 -14.59 18.27 9.99
N PRO A 74 -13.63 19.20 10.20
CA PRO A 74 -13.06 19.94 9.09
C PRO A 74 -12.21 19.01 8.21
N VAL A 75 -12.40 19.11 6.90
CA VAL A 75 -11.63 18.35 5.91
C VAL A 75 -10.15 18.73 6.05
N SER A 76 -9.25 17.76 6.09
CA SER A 76 -7.80 18.00 6.16
C SER A 76 -7.36 18.97 5.05
N PRO A 77 -6.51 19.95 5.33
CA PRO A 77 -5.99 20.87 4.31
C PRO A 77 -5.05 20.18 3.31
N PHE A 78 -4.64 18.95 3.58
CA PHE A 78 -3.70 18.21 2.74
C PHE A 78 -4.41 17.22 1.83
N ALA A 79 -4.30 17.39 0.50
CA ALA A 79 -4.96 16.53 -0.49
C ALA A 79 -4.55 15.05 -0.39
N TRP A 80 -3.29 14.76 -0.03
CA TRP A 80 -2.80 13.41 0.16
C TRP A 80 -3.44 12.71 1.38
N ASP A 81 -3.68 13.45 2.46
CA ASP A 81 -4.32 12.95 3.67
C ASP A 81 -5.81 12.64 3.44
N GLN A 82 -6.50 13.52 2.68
CA GLN A 82 -7.88 13.28 2.26
C GLN A 82 -8.02 12.00 1.44
N ARG A 83 -7.12 11.76 0.48
CA ARG A 83 -7.15 10.54 -0.35
C ARG A 83 -6.85 9.28 0.45
N ALA A 84 -5.83 9.32 1.29
CA ALA A 84 -5.50 8.20 2.18
C ALA A 84 -6.69 7.85 3.08
N SER A 85 -7.37 8.85 3.63
CA SER A 85 -8.57 8.67 4.46
C SER A 85 -9.74 8.07 3.67
N VAL A 86 -9.99 8.53 2.45
CA VAL A 86 -11.04 7.98 1.56
C VAL A 86 -10.74 6.53 1.19
N ASN A 87 -9.50 6.25 0.79
CA ASN A 87 -9.08 4.90 0.40
C ASN A 87 -9.17 3.92 1.57
N LEU A 88 -8.73 4.31 2.76
CA LEU A 88 -8.88 3.50 3.96
C LEU A 88 -10.33 3.35 4.41
N ALA A 89 -11.18 4.38 4.20
CA ALA A 89 -12.60 4.32 4.56
C ALA A 89 -13.37 3.27 3.73
N ALA A 90 -12.93 2.99 2.52
CA ALA A 90 -13.54 1.98 1.66
C ALA A 90 -13.11 0.54 1.99
N VAL A 91 -12.07 0.35 2.81
CA VAL A 91 -11.70 -0.97 3.33
C VAL A 91 -12.64 -1.37 4.45
N SER A 92 -13.09 -2.63 4.45
CA SER A 92 -14.00 -3.14 5.49
C SER A 92 -13.38 -2.96 6.90
N PRO A 93 -14.18 -2.54 7.90
CA PRO A 93 -13.64 -2.03 9.17
C PRO A 93 -12.64 -2.97 9.87
N LEU A 94 -12.93 -4.27 9.93
CA LEU A 94 -12.05 -5.23 10.58
C LEU A 94 -10.79 -5.52 9.75
N ALA A 95 -10.90 -5.56 8.42
CA ALA A 95 -9.75 -5.72 7.53
C ALA A 95 -8.82 -4.49 7.61
N ARG A 96 -9.38 -3.29 7.73
CA ARG A 96 -8.63 -2.05 7.95
C ARG A 96 -7.86 -2.08 9.27
N GLN A 97 -8.50 -2.53 10.34
CA GLN A 97 -7.83 -2.68 11.64
C GLN A 97 -6.66 -3.66 11.55
N ALA A 98 -6.85 -4.83 10.94
CA ALA A 98 -5.81 -5.83 10.74
C ALA A 98 -4.63 -5.25 9.93
N PHE A 99 -4.92 -4.57 8.82
CA PHE A 99 -3.92 -3.94 7.97
C PHE A 99 -3.12 -2.88 8.73
N LEU A 100 -3.77 -1.98 9.45
CA LEU A 100 -3.10 -0.90 10.18
C LEU A 100 -2.23 -1.46 11.32
N LEU A 101 -2.69 -2.47 12.06
CA LEU A 101 -1.90 -3.11 13.13
C LEU A 101 -0.60 -3.70 12.59
N VAL A 102 -0.65 -4.44 11.49
CA VAL A 102 0.52 -5.13 10.96
C VAL A 102 1.41 -4.19 10.14
N SER A 103 0.84 -3.41 9.23
CA SER A 103 1.61 -2.62 8.24
C SER A 103 2.07 -1.27 8.77
N VAL A 104 1.32 -0.64 9.68
CA VAL A 104 1.61 0.70 10.19
C VAL A 104 2.16 0.66 11.61
N GLU A 105 1.53 -0.13 12.47
CA GLU A 105 1.92 -0.22 13.88
C GLU A 105 2.97 -1.31 14.14
N ALA A 106 3.35 -2.09 13.12
CA ALA A 106 4.37 -3.14 13.21
C ALA A 106 4.13 -4.17 14.32
N PHE A 107 2.86 -4.56 14.53
CA PHE A 107 2.54 -5.73 15.33
C PHE A 107 2.88 -7.00 14.54
N THR A 108 3.37 -8.01 15.23
CA THR A 108 3.47 -9.34 14.62
C THR A 108 2.07 -9.88 14.29
N PRO A 109 1.92 -10.81 13.35
CA PRO A 109 0.61 -11.43 13.08
C PRO A 109 -0.05 -12.04 14.33
N GLN A 110 0.73 -12.63 15.21
CA GLN A 110 0.23 -13.20 16.46
C GLN A 110 -0.34 -12.12 17.40
N GLU A 111 0.40 -11.02 17.58
CA GLU A 111 -0.07 -9.91 18.41
C GLU A 111 -1.29 -9.21 17.81
N ALA A 112 -1.33 -9.01 16.46
CA ALA A 112 -2.48 -8.43 15.79
C ALA A 112 -3.73 -9.32 15.91
N ALA A 113 -3.58 -10.64 15.82
CA ALA A 113 -4.66 -11.60 16.06
C ALA A 113 -5.19 -11.49 17.50
N GLU A 114 -4.29 -11.38 18.48
CA GLU A 114 -4.64 -11.19 19.89
C GLU A 114 -5.36 -9.85 20.13
N VAL A 115 -4.91 -8.75 19.50
CA VAL A 115 -5.57 -7.44 19.58
C VAL A 115 -7.00 -7.49 19.03
N LEU A 116 -7.20 -8.18 17.90
CA LEU A 116 -8.50 -8.27 17.21
C LEU A 116 -9.42 -9.38 17.75
N ASP A 117 -8.92 -10.19 18.69
CA ASP A 117 -9.62 -11.38 19.24
C ASP A 117 -10.04 -12.35 18.12
N VAL A 118 -9.12 -12.67 17.21
CA VAL A 118 -9.32 -13.59 16.09
C VAL A 118 -8.21 -14.65 16.05
N ASP A 119 -8.46 -15.75 15.37
CA ASP A 119 -7.43 -16.75 15.10
C ASP A 119 -6.51 -16.32 13.94
N ALA A 120 -5.38 -17.04 13.78
CA ALA A 120 -4.39 -16.75 12.75
C ALA A 120 -4.95 -16.87 11.32
N ALA A 121 -5.85 -17.81 11.06
CA ALA A 121 -6.46 -18.01 9.74
C ALA A 121 -7.39 -16.84 9.41
N LYS A 122 -8.17 -16.39 10.39
CA LYS A 122 -9.03 -15.22 10.21
C LYS A 122 -8.23 -13.95 9.99
N LEU A 123 -7.12 -13.77 10.72
CA LEU A 123 -6.24 -12.62 10.51
C LEU A 123 -5.65 -12.62 9.10
N ALA A 124 -5.14 -13.76 8.61
CA ALA A 124 -4.63 -13.89 7.25
C ALA A 124 -5.70 -13.48 6.22
N ALA A 125 -6.92 -14.01 6.34
CA ALA A 125 -8.03 -13.66 5.47
C ALA A 125 -8.40 -12.16 5.53
N LEU A 126 -8.26 -11.50 6.68
CA LEU A 126 -8.50 -10.07 6.84
C LEU A 126 -7.41 -9.24 6.14
N LEU A 127 -6.15 -9.64 6.23
CA LEU A 127 -5.04 -8.99 5.56
C LEU A 127 -5.15 -9.14 4.03
N ASP A 128 -5.46 -10.33 3.53
CA ASP A 128 -5.70 -10.57 2.11
C ASP A 128 -6.87 -9.71 1.59
N ARG A 129 -7.96 -9.65 2.36
CA ARG A 129 -9.10 -8.81 2.02
C ARG A 129 -8.74 -7.33 1.99
N ALA A 130 -8.00 -6.82 2.97
CA ALA A 130 -7.56 -5.43 2.99
C ALA A 130 -6.68 -5.13 1.76
N SER A 131 -5.73 -6.00 1.43
CA SER A 131 -4.88 -5.87 0.25
C SER A 131 -5.70 -5.80 -1.04
N GLN A 132 -6.69 -6.68 -1.21
CA GLN A 132 -7.58 -6.66 -2.37
C GLN A 132 -8.44 -5.40 -2.45
N GLU A 133 -9.02 -4.97 -1.31
CA GLU A 133 -9.88 -3.78 -1.25
C GLU A 133 -9.07 -2.50 -1.53
N ILE A 134 -7.83 -2.40 -1.03
CA ILE A 134 -6.91 -1.29 -1.32
C ILE A 134 -6.48 -1.31 -2.80
N SER A 135 -6.09 -2.48 -3.33
CA SER A 135 -5.65 -2.62 -4.72
C SER A 135 -6.75 -2.22 -5.71
N ARG A 136 -8.02 -2.54 -5.42
CA ARG A 136 -9.15 -2.13 -6.27
C ARG A 136 -9.34 -0.61 -6.35
N GLN A 137 -8.90 0.14 -5.35
CA GLN A 137 -9.05 1.59 -5.31
C GLN A 137 -7.94 2.32 -6.07
N VAL A 138 -6.77 1.68 -6.16
CA VAL A 138 -5.62 2.13 -6.93
C VAL A 138 -5.55 1.41 -8.29
N ALA A 139 -6.68 0.83 -8.75
CA ALA A 139 -6.74 0.21 -10.07
C ALA A 139 -6.25 1.20 -11.13
N THR A 140 -5.27 0.76 -11.91
CA THR A 140 -4.63 1.60 -12.92
C THR A 140 -4.39 0.81 -14.19
N GLU A 141 -4.16 1.52 -15.28
CA GLU A 141 -3.87 0.96 -16.59
C GLU A 141 -2.36 0.84 -16.77
N ILE A 142 -1.90 -0.38 -17.03
CA ILE A 142 -0.48 -0.73 -17.14
C ILE A 142 -0.19 -1.26 -18.54
N MET A 143 0.85 -0.76 -19.19
CA MET A 143 1.39 -1.30 -20.43
C MET A 143 2.59 -2.19 -20.12
N ILE A 144 2.71 -3.31 -20.83
CA ILE A 144 3.83 -4.24 -20.72
C ILE A 144 4.66 -4.18 -22.00
N ILE A 145 5.99 -4.08 -21.86
CA ILE A 145 6.95 -4.22 -22.97
C ILE A 145 7.78 -5.46 -22.67
N GLU A 146 7.48 -6.56 -23.37
CA GLU A 146 8.09 -7.88 -23.15
C GLU A 146 7.93 -8.73 -24.40
N ASP A 147 9.02 -9.27 -24.94
CA ASP A 147 9.02 -10.07 -26.15
C ASP A 147 8.79 -11.56 -25.91
N GLU A 148 9.13 -12.07 -24.72
CA GLU A 148 8.94 -13.45 -24.34
C GLU A 148 7.47 -13.71 -23.93
N PRO A 149 6.68 -14.49 -24.73
CA PRO A 149 5.24 -14.61 -24.50
C PRO A 149 4.87 -15.21 -23.14
N LEU A 150 5.69 -16.13 -22.62
CA LEU A 150 5.42 -16.77 -21.32
C LEU A 150 5.64 -15.78 -20.18
N ILE A 151 6.70 -14.98 -20.24
CA ILE A 151 7.00 -13.95 -19.24
C ILE A 151 5.93 -12.85 -19.30
N ALA A 152 5.54 -12.43 -20.50
CA ALA A 152 4.48 -11.43 -20.68
C ALA A 152 3.16 -11.87 -20.03
N ILE A 153 2.75 -13.15 -20.23
CA ILE A 153 1.55 -13.72 -19.60
C ILE A 153 1.68 -13.76 -18.08
N ASP A 154 2.84 -14.16 -17.55
CA ASP A 154 3.06 -14.21 -16.10
C ASP A 154 2.97 -12.80 -15.48
N ILE A 155 3.54 -11.78 -16.14
CA ILE A 155 3.44 -10.38 -15.71
C ILE A 155 1.99 -9.88 -15.82
N GLU A 156 1.28 -10.16 -16.91
CA GLU A 156 -0.13 -9.79 -17.11
C GLU A 156 -1.02 -10.38 -16.00
N GLN A 157 -0.94 -11.68 -15.75
CA GLN A 157 -1.70 -12.32 -14.68
C GLN A 157 -1.40 -11.74 -13.30
N MET A 158 -0.14 -11.43 -13.05
CA MET A 158 0.29 -10.80 -11.81
C MET A 158 -0.32 -9.38 -11.65
N VAL A 159 -0.25 -8.55 -12.70
CA VAL A 159 -0.84 -7.22 -12.76
C VAL A 159 -2.36 -7.27 -12.52
N GLU A 160 -3.05 -8.17 -13.20
CA GLU A 160 -4.50 -8.36 -13.06
C GLU A 160 -4.89 -8.88 -11.67
N SER A 161 -4.06 -9.74 -11.07
CA SER A 161 -4.29 -10.24 -9.69
C SER A 161 -4.27 -9.14 -8.64
N LEU A 162 -3.60 -8.00 -8.94
CA LEU A 162 -3.57 -6.80 -8.11
C LEU A 162 -4.77 -5.86 -8.36
N GLY A 163 -5.63 -6.19 -9.33
CA GLY A 163 -6.78 -5.37 -9.68
C GLY A 163 -6.46 -4.24 -10.68
N HIS A 164 -5.26 -4.24 -11.27
CA HIS A 164 -4.92 -3.36 -12.39
C HIS A 164 -5.37 -3.97 -13.72
N SER A 165 -5.46 -3.17 -14.78
CA SER A 165 -5.74 -3.62 -16.13
C SER A 165 -4.53 -3.48 -17.03
N VAL A 166 -4.30 -4.46 -17.92
CA VAL A 166 -3.25 -4.38 -18.92
C VAL A 166 -3.82 -3.76 -20.19
N THR A 167 -3.27 -2.61 -20.64
CA THR A 167 -3.72 -1.92 -21.85
C THR A 167 -3.22 -2.59 -23.13
N GLY A 168 -2.18 -3.41 -23.01
CA GLY A 168 -1.61 -4.23 -24.06
C GLY A 168 -0.15 -4.59 -23.78
N ILE A 169 0.34 -5.52 -24.61
CA ILE A 169 1.71 -6.03 -24.55
C ILE A 169 2.40 -5.68 -25.88
N ALA A 170 3.53 -4.97 -25.80
CA ALA A 170 4.38 -4.64 -26.93
C ALA A 170 5.64 -5.52 -26.91
N ARG A 171 6.07 -6.01 -28.05
CA ARG A 171 7.22 -6.91 -28.19
C ARG A 171 8.44 -6.26 -28.82
N THR A 172 8.25 -5.08 -29.38
CA THR A 172 9.29 -4.28 -30.03
C THR A 172 9.20 -2.83 -29.60
N LYS A 173 10.26 -2.05 -29.87
CA LYS A 173 10.27 -0.63 -29.60
C LYS A 173 9.13 0.12 -30.31
N ASP A 174 8.93 -0.16 -31.60
CA ASP A 174 7.94 0.56 -32.40
C ASP A 174 6.51 0.22 -31.97
N GLU A 175 6.25 -1.05 -31.64
CA GLU A 175 4.97 -1.47 -31.04
C GLU A 175 4.73 -0.76 -29.70
N ALA A 176 5.75 -0.63 -28.85
CA ALA A 176 5.63 0.02 -27.55
C ALA A 176 5.25 1.51 -27.70
N ILE A 177 5.89 2.23 -28.62
CA ILE A 177 5.59 3.64 -28.87
C ILE A 177 4.16 3.78 -29.41
N ALA A 178 3.78 2.98 -30.41
CA ALA A 178 2.44 3.02 -31.00
C ALA A 178 1.34 2.66 -29.98
N LEU A 179 1.58 1.64 -29.16
CA LEU A 179 0.65 1.22 -28.10
C LEU A 179 0.50 2.32 -27.04
N TYR A 180 1.62 2.93 -26.61
CA TYR A 180 1.58 4.04 -25.67
C TYR A 180 0.78 5.23 -26.20
N GLU A 181 0.97 5.59 -27.46
CA GLU A 181 0.25 6.72 -28.07
C GLU A 181 -1.26 6.51 -28.13
N THR A 182 -1.70 5.27 -28.32
CA THR A 182 -3.11 4.93 -28.45
C THR A 182 -3.80 4.71 -27.11
N THR A 183 -3.10 4.15 -26.11
CA THR A 183 -3.71 3.73 -24.84
C THR A 183 -3.44 4.69 -23.68
N LYS A 184 -2.32 5.44 -23.73
CA LYS A 184 -1.89 6.37 -22.67
C LYS A 184 -1.93 5.75 -21.27
N PRO A 185 -1.26 4.62 -21.04
CA PRO A 185 -1.26 3.92 -19.75
C PRO A 185 -0.72 4.82 -18.64
N ASN A 186 -1.09 4.48 -17.40
CA ASN A 186 -0.64 5.20 -16.20
C ASN A 186 0.68 4.67 -15.64
N MET A 187 1.15 3.51 -16.13
CA MET A 187 2.42 2.88 -15.77
C MET A 187 2.93 2.00 -16.92
N VAL A 188 4.24 1.83 -16.98
CA VAL A 188 4.90 0.93 -17.93
C VAL A 188 5.77 -0.08 -17.17
N LEU A 189 5.63 -1.37 -17.49
CA LEU A 189 6.55 -2.44 -17.10
C LEU A 189 7.35 -2.82 -18.34
N ALA A 190 8.68 -2.76 -18.29
CA ALA A 190 9.50 -2.91 -19.50
C ALA A 190 10.68 -3.86 -19.30
N ASP A 191 10.85 -4.83 -20.21
CA ASP A 191 12.15 -5.46 -20.39
C ASP A 191 13.10 -4.55 -21.18
N ILE A 192 14.37 -4.74 -20.97
CA ILE A 192 15.44 -4.01 -21.67
C ILE A 192 15.69 -4.58 -23.06
N GLN A 193 15.69 -5.90 -23.20
CA GLN A 193 16.06 -6.60 -24.43
C GLN A 193 14.82 -7.15 -25.12
N LEU A 194 14.62 -6.79 -26.39
CA LEU A 194 13.45 -7.17 -27.17
C LEU A 194 13.81 -8.04 -28.37
N ALA A 195 12.84 -8.81 -28.91
CA ALA A 195 13.02 -9.86 -29.90
C ALA A 195 13.68 -9.42 -31.21
N ASP A 196 13.39 -8.20 -31.65
CA ASP A 196 13.92 -7.63 -32.89
C ASP A 196 15.34 -7.02 -32.75
N GLY A 197 15.92 -7.19 -31.54
CA GLY A 197 17.20 -6.56 -31.18
C GLY A 197 17.07 -5.09 -30.80
N SER A 198 15.86 -4.53 -30.79
CA SER A 198 15.62 -3.18 -30.26
C SER A 198 15.72 -3.17 -28.73
N SER A 199 15.80 -1.98 -28.16
CA SER A 199 15.96 -1.77 -26.73
C SER A 199 14.68 -1.24 -26.10
N GLY A 200 14.20 -1.92 -25.05
CA GLY A 200 13.12 -1.37 -24.22
C GLY A 200 13.51 -0.07 -23.52
N ILE A 201 14.80 0.15 -23.25
CA ILE A 201 15.30 1.45 -22.73
C ILE A 201 15.02 2.55 -23.75
N ASP A 202 15.29 2.31 -25.04
CA ASP A 202 15.05 3.30 -26.09
C ASP A 202 13.56 3.56 -26.29
N ALA A 203 12.72 2.52 -26.17
CA ALA A 203 11.27 2.67 -26.21
C ALA A 203 10.77 3.57 -25.05
N VAL A 204 11.20 3.26 -23.84
CA VAL A 204 10.85 4.03 -22.63
C VAL A 204 11.36 5.47 -22.72
N ASN A 205 12.60 5.68 -23.16
CA ASN A 205 13.16 7.03 -23.33
C ASN A 205 12.36 7.86 -24.34
N GLU A 206 11.88 7.23 -25.42
CA GLU A 206 11.04 7.94 -26.42
C GLU A 206 9.69 8.34 -25.81
N ILE A 207 9.05 7.41 -25.09
CA ILE A 207 7.79 7.67 -24.39
C ILE A 207 7.95 8.80 -23.35
N LEU A 208 9.02 8.80 -22.59
CA LEU A 208 9.27 9.78 -21.53
C LEU A 208 9.62 11.18 -22.03
N LYS A 209 9.90 11.35 -23.35
CA LYS A 209 10.03 12.70 -23.94
C LYS A 209 8.73 13.48 -23.94
N THR A 210 7.60 12.78 -24.01
CA THR A 210 6.27 13.38 -24.17
C THR A 210 5.34 13.10 -22.98
N ALA A 211 5.77 12.25 -22.04
CA ALA A 211 4.93 11.77 -20.94
C ALA A 211 5.71 11.68 -19.61
N ALA A 212 5.01 11.92 -18.52
CA ALA A 212 5.48 11.66 -17.16
C ALA A 212 4.73 10.43 -16.62
N VAL A 213 5.23 9.24 -16.92
CA VAL A 213 4.65 7.96 -16.49
C VAL A 213 5.69 7.17 -15.69
N PRO A 214 5.32 6.54 -14.56
CA PRO A 214 6.24 5.68 -13.84
C PRO A 214 6.59 4.44 -14.67
N VAL A 215 7.86 4.06 -14.60
CA VAL A 215 8.40 2.89 -15.31
C VAL A 215 9.08 1.97 -14.30
N ILE A 216 8.79 0.68 -14.40
CA ILE A 216 9.53 -0.39 -13.70
C ILE A 216 10.20 -1.24 -14.76
N PHE A 217 11.53 -1.37 -14.70
CA PHE A 217 12.24 -2.30 -15.55
C PHE A 217 12.28 -3.69 -14.92
N ILE A 218 11.96 -4.72 -15.71
CA ILE A 218 12.00 -6.15 -15.30
C ILE A 218 12.91 -6.87 -16.29
N THR A 219 14.16 -7.14 -15.92
CA THR A 219 15.17 -7.58 -16.87
C THR A 219 16.16 -8.61 -16.31
N ALA A 220 16.74 -9.42 -17.19
CA ALA A 220 17.87 -10.29 -16.86
C ALA A 220 19.23 -9.55 -16.85
N PHE A 221 19.28 -8.28 -17.32
CA PHE A 221 20.52 -7.52 -17.51
C PHE A 221 20.50 -6.19 -16.73
N PRO A 222 20.45 -6.21 -15.39
CA PRO A 222 20.36 -5.00 -14.58
C PRO A 222 21.57 -4.08 -14.75
N GLU A 223 22.75 -4.62 -15.06
CA GLU A 223 24.00 -3.88 -15.26
C GLU A 223 23.94 -2.89 -16.42
N ARG A 224 23.01 -3.08 -17.38
CA ARG A 224 22.81 -2.12 -18.48
C ARG A 224 22.14 -0.82 -18.03
N LEU A 225 21.46 -0.85 -16.89
CA LEU A 225 20.78 0.31 -16.31
C LEU A 225 21.53 0.87 -15.09
N LEU A 226 22.29 0.04 -14.40
CA LEU A 226 23.05 0.41 -13.20
C LEU A 226 24.51 0.71 -13.59
N THR A 227 24.70 1.75 -14.38
CA THR A 227 26.02 2.12 -14.94
C THR A 227 26.79 3.09 -14.06
N GLY A 228 26.17 3.67 -13.03
CA GLY A 228 26.70 4.79 -12.25
C GLY A 228 26.54 6.15 -12.91
N GLU A 229 26.08 6.21 -14.17
CA GLU A 229 25.81 7.44 -14.90
C GLU A 229 24.29 7.76 -14.84
N ARG A 230 23.96 8.98 -14.41
CA ARG A 230 22.55 9.40 -14.32
C ARG A 230 21.98 9.79 -15.68
N PRO A 231 20.66 9.55 -15.92
CA PRO A 231 19.67 9.06 -14.98
C PRO A 231 19.60 7.52 -14.92
N GLU A 232 19.56 6.98 -13.71
CA GLU A 232 19.26 5.55 -13.45
C GLU A 232 17.80 5.37 -13.05
N PRO A 233 17.15 4.24 -13.40
CA PRO A 233 15.77 3.98 -13.03
C PRO A 233 15.63 3.83 -11.51
N THR A 234 14.57 4.42 -10.96
CA THR A 234 14.23 4.28 -9.54
C THR A 234 13.74 2.86 -9.22
N PHE A 235 13.10 2.20 -10.17
CA PHE A 235 12.47 0.89 -9.99
C PHE A 235 13.01 -0.11 -10.99
N LEU A 236 13.68 -1.14 -10.48
CA LEU A 236 14.31 -2.21 -11.26
C LEU A 236 14.09 -3.56 -10.58
N VAL A 237 13.71 -4.55 -11.37
CA VAL A 237 13.54 -5.95 -10.97
C VAL A 237 14.40 -6.84 -11.83
N THR A 238 15.14 -7.75 -11.20
CA THR A 238 15.97 -8.72 -11.94
C THR A 238 15.21 -10.01 -12.19
N LYS A 239 15.25 -10.51 -13.43
CA LYS A 239 14.76 -11.86 -13.78
C LYS A 239 15.77 -12.93 -13.31
N PRO A 240 15.33 -14.08 -12.75
CA PRO A 240 13.95 -14.42 -12.43
C PRO A 240 13.44 -13.64 -11.22
N PHE A 241 12.22 -13.14 -11.29
CA PHE A 241 11.66 -12.27 -10.28
C PHE A 241 10.72 -13.00 -9.30
N ASN A 242 10.64 -12.49 -8.10
CA ASN A 242 9.60 -12.87 -7.14
C ASN A 242 8.34 -12.03 -7.42
N PRO A 243 7.17 -12.65 -7.68
CA PRO A 243 5.92 -11.92 -7.91
C PRO A 243 5.57 -10.91 -6.81
N GLU A 244 5.80 -11.24 -5.55
CA GLU A 244 5.51 -10.34 -4.42
C GLU A 244 6.40 -9.09 -4.43
N MET A 245 7.65 -9.21 -4.91
CA MET A 245 8.54 -8.06 -5.08
C MET A 245 8.02 -7.12 -6.17
N VAL A 246 7.59 -7.65 -7.31
CA VAL A 246 7.03 -6.84 -8.41
C VAL A 246 5.75 -6.15 -7.97
N LYS A 247 4.86 -6.86 -7.28
CA LYS A 247 3.63 -6.31 -6.69
C LYS A 247 3.91 -5.14 -5.75
N ALA A 248 4.89 -5.30 -4.85
CA ALA A 248 5.29 -4.24 -3.92
C ALA A 248 5.82 -3.01 -4.67
N LEU A 249 6.63 -3.20 -5.71
CA LEU A 249 7.19 -2.11 -6.50
C LEU A 249 6.13 -1.39 -7.35
N ILE A 250 5.16 -2.10 -7.92
CA ILE A 250 4.01 -1.49 -8.62
C ILE A 250 3.26 -0.56 -7.66
N SER A 251 2.89 -1.07 -6.48
CA SER A 251 2.19 -0.27 -5.47
C SER A 251 3.00 0.96 -5.04
N GLN A 252 4.31 0.79 -4.85
CA GLN A 252 5.21 1.88 -4.45
C GLN A 252 5.38 2.92 -5.56
N ALA A 253 5.56 2.50 -6.81
CA ALA A 253 5.73 3.42 -7.94
C ALA A 253 4.47 4.25 -8.22
N LEU A 254 3.28 3.64 -8.08
CA LEU A 254 2.00 4.35 -8.17
C LEU A 254 1.85 5.37 -7.05
N PHE A 255 2.17 5.00 -5.82
CA PHE A 255 2.11 5.91 -4.67
C PHE A 255 2.98 7.15 -4.86
N PHE A 256 4.23 6.99 -5.32
CA PHE A 256 5.14 8.12 -5.56
C PHE A 256 4.71 9.00 -6.75
N ASN A 257 4.16 8.40 -7.81
CA ASN A 257 3.69 9.16 -8.97
C ASN A 257 2.49 10.06 -8.64
N GLU A 258 1.59 9.60 -7.79
CA GLU A 258 0.44 10.41 -7.35
C GLU A 258 0.87 11.60 -6.48
N THR A 259 1.90 11.43 -5.64
CA THR A 259 2.47 12.51 -4.83
C THR A 259 3.10 13.61 -5.70
N THR A 260 3.71 13.24 -6.82
CA THR A 260 4.36 14.19 -7.74
C THR A 260 3.33 14.98 -8.57
N LYS A 261 2.24 14.34 -9.01
CA LYS A 261 1.13 15.02 -9.73
C LYS A 261 0.33 15.97 -8.84
N ALA A 262 0.33 15.75 -7.52
CA ALA A 262 -0.37 16.62 -6.56
C ALA A 262 0.47 17.84 -6.13
N ALA A 263 1.77 17.84 -6.40
CA ALA A 263 2.71 18.91 -6.06
C ALA A 263 3.01 19.85 -7.24
N ALA A 264 2.54 19.55 -8.45
CA ALA A 264 2.67 20.37 -9.66
C ALA A 264 1.33 21.05 -10.00
#